data_87e23b1da00ed63aa7e348844371ddd4
#
_entry.id   87e23b1da00ed63aa7e348844371ddd4
#
_cell.length_a   1.000
_cell.length_b   1.000
_cell.length_c   1.000
_cell.angle_alpha   90.00
_cell.angle_beta   90.00
_cell.angle_gamma   90.00
#
_symmetry.space_group_name_H-M   'P 1'
#
loop_
_entity.id
_entity.type
_entity.pdbx_description
1 polymer ?
#
loop_
_entity_poly.entity_id
_entity_poly.type
_entity_poly.pdbx_seq_one_letter_code
_entity_poly.pdbx_strand_id
1 'polypeptide(L)'
;MDPELEAFVSLLPRADLDDPAANRKIYDELAAARPAPDTSGLEIEDRTVPAGPDVPVRIYRPADAHGAVIWLHGGGWVVGGLDTEHHWAVPTARLSGAVVITVDYRLAPEHRFPAALDDVYAVLTWVHEHAAELGVDPARIAVAGHSAGGNLAAAAALRARDEQGPPICFQVINEAILDDRQQTWSARNFTDTPWNNRAVRAAALGHYLGSQPATEYAAPARAEDLSGLPPAYIACAEFDPNRDEDIDYALRLLQAGVSVELHQWPGTFHGSLAIQSAEVSQRQLAEMGAALRRGLA
;
A
#
# COMPACT_ATOMS: atom_id res chain seq x y z
N MET A 1 -18.98 2.63 -14.65
CA MET A 1 -17.67 1.97 -14.60
C MET A 1 -16.97 2.19 -15.93
N ASP A 2 -15.65 2.24 -15.93
CA ASP A 2 -14.88 2.30 -17.19
C ASP A 2 -15.13 1.02 -18.00
N PRO A 3 -15.45 1.11 -19.31
CA PRO A 3 -15.79 -0.08 -20.12
C PRO A 3 -14.67 -1.12 -20.22
N GLU A 4 -13.40 -0.69 -20.21
CA GLU A 4 -12.28 -1.61 -20.25
C GLU A 4 -12.15 -2.40 -18.93
N LEU A 5 -12.50 -1.78 -17.80
CA LEU A 5 -12.50 -2.45 -16.50
C LEU A 5 -13.74 -3.32 -16.29
N GLU A 6 -14.90 -2.89 -16.77
CA GLU A 6 -16.17 -3.62 -16.63
C GLU A 6 -16.10 -5.03 -17.24
N ALA A 7 -15.39 -5.17 -18.37
CA ALA A 7 -15.18 -6.46 -19.02
C ALA A 7 -14.48 -7.52 -18.14
N PHE A 8 -13.70 -7.07 -17.15
CA PHE A 8 -12.98 -7.97 -16.24
C PHE A 8 -13.73 -8.28 -14.96
N VAL A 9 -14.78 -7.52 -14.60
CA VAL A 9 -15.49 -7.71 -13.31
C VAL A 9 -16.00 -9.13 -13.12
N SER A 10 -16.56 -9.73 -14.18
CA SER A 10 -17.07 -11.11 -14.12
C SER A 10 -15.98 -12.18 -14.01
N LEU A 11 -14.72 -11.84 -14.27
CA LEU A 11 -13.56 -12.73 -14.19
C LEU A 11 -12.85 -12.63 -12.82
N LEU A 12 -13.17 -11.61 -12.03
CA LEU A 12 -12.58 -11.46 -10.71
C LEU A 12 -13.10 -12.53 -9.76
N PRO A 13 -12.24 -13.15 -8.96
CA PRO A 13 -12.70 -14.04 -7.91
C PRO A 13 -13.58 -13.25 -6.93
N ARG A 14 -14.57 -13.93 -6.36
CA ARG A 14 -15.37 -13.33 -5.30
C ARG A 14 -14.47 -13.07 -4.10
N ALA A 15 -14.38 -11.82 -3.70
CA ALA A 15 -13.65 -11.46 -2.49
C ALA A 15 -14.39 -12.00 -1.28
N ASP A 16 -13.75 -12.86 -0.54
CA ASP A 16 -14.25 -13.46 0.71
C ASP A 16 -13.04 -13.65 1.62
N LEU A 17 -12.98 -12.94 2.73
CA LEU A 17 -11.89 -13.04 3.70
C LEU A 17 -12.27 -13.90 4.92
N ASP A 18 -13.42 -14.58 4.91
CA ASP A 18 -13.86 -15.42 6.03
C ASP A 18 -12.96 -16.66 6.21
N ASP A 19 -12.34 -17.16 5.13
CA ASP A 19 -11.31 -18.21 5.18
C ASP A 19 -9.95 -17.68 4.70
N PRO A 20 -9.09 -17.18 5.60
CA PRO A 20 -7.77 -16.65 5.25
C PRO A 20 -6.87 -17.62 4.50
N ALA A 21 -6.88 -18.90 4.88
CA ALA A 21 -6.01 -19.91 4.27
C ALA A 21 -6.42 -20.21 2.82
N ALA A 22 -7.72 -20.36 2.55
CA ALA A 22 -8.23 -20.54 1.21
C ALA A 22 -7.94 -19.31 0.33
N ASN A 23 -8.10 -18.11 0.89
CA ASN A 23 -7.82 -16.88 0.15
C ASN A 23 -6.35 -16.71 -0.21
N ARG A 24 -5.41 -16.99 0.70
CA ARG A 24 -3.97 -16.96 0.40
C ARG A 24 -3.66 -17.84 -0.80
N LYS A 25 -4.17 -19.07 -0.79
CA LYS A 25 -3.98 -20.00 -1.92
C LYS A 25 -4.52 -19.44 -3.24
N ILE A 26 -5.70 -18.81 -3.24
CA ILE A 26 -6.27 -18.16 -4.43
C ILE A 26 -5.37 -17.01 -4.92
N TYR A 27 -4.87 -16.18 -4.00
CA TYR A 27 -3.98 -15.07 -4.35
C TYR A 27 -2.65 -15.56 -4.94
N ASP A 28 -2.07 -16.61 -4.36
CA ASP A 28 -0.83 -17.23 -4.86
C ASP A 28 -1.05 -17.85 -6.26
N GLU A 29 -2.17 -18.55 -6.46
CA GLU A 29 -2.54 -19.12 -7.77
C GLU A 29 -2.76 -18.02 -8.82
N LEU A 30 -3.41 -16.93 -8.47
CA LEU A 30 -3.61 -15.79 -9.36
C LEU A 30 -2.28 -15.10 -9.69
N ALA A 31 -1.39 -14.93 -8.73
CA ALA A 31 -0.06 -14.37 -8.96
C ALA A 31 0.76 -15.26 -9.90
N ALA A 32 0.76 -16.57 -9.66
CA ALA A 32 1.48 -17.55 -10.48
C ALA A 32 0.92 -17.67 -11.91
N ALA A 33 -0.38 -17.41 -12.11
CA ALA A 33 -1.02 -17.46 -13.42
C ALA A 33 -0.76 -16.22 -14.29
N ARG A 34 -0.28 -15.12 -13.69
CA ARG A 34 0.04 -13.89 -14.45
C ARG A 34 1.33 -14.09 -15.24
N PRO A 35 1.41 -13.56 -16.48
CA PRO A 35 2.68 -13.50 -17.19
C PRO A 35 3.72 -12.73 -16.37
N ALA A 36 4.92 -13.29 -16.23
CA ALA A 36 5.97 -12.60 -15.50
C ALA A 36 6.27 -11.21 -16.15
N PRO A 37 6.39 -10.15 -15.35
CA PRO A 37 6.74 -8.84 -15.89
C PRO A 37 8.17 -8.87 -16.44
N ASP A 38 8.43 -8.03 -17.44
CA ASP A 38 9.79 -7.85 -17.92
C ASP A 38 10.66 -7.21 -16.84
N THR A 39 11.69 -7.91 -16.38
CA THR A 39 12.63 -7.46 -15.33
C THR A 39 13.95 -6.95 -15.89
N SER A 40 14.08 -6.83 -17.22
CA SER A 40 15.31 -6.35 -17.84
C SER A 40 15.74 -4.98 -17.29
N GLY A 41 17.02 -4.82 -16.95
CA GLY A 41 17.54 -3.59 -16.35
C GLY A 41 17.24 -3.39 -14.86
N LEU A 42 16.68 -4.41 -14.20
CA LEU A 42 16.53 -4.44 -12.74
C LEU A 42 17.39 -5.56 -12.16
N GLU A 43 18.16 -5.23 -11.13
CA GLU A 43 18.72 -6.22 -10.22
C GLU A 43 17.66 -6.56 -9.17
N ILE A 44 17.40 -7.86 -8.96
CA ILE A 44 16.39 -8.32 -8.02
C ILE A 44 17.04 -9.28 -7.03
N GLU A 45 16.83 -9.01 -5.75
CA GLU A 45 17.44 -9.76 -4.66
C GLU A 45 16.43 -9.99 -3.53
N ASP A 46 16.35 -11.24 -3.05
CA ASP A 46 15.60 -11.57 -1.83
C ASP A 46 16.54 -11.47 -0.63
N ARG A 47 16.13 -10.75 0.40
CA ARG A 47 16.85 -10.61 1.67
C ARG A 47 15.95 -10.84 2.86
N THR A 48 16.57 -11.05 4.00
CA THR A 48 15.91 -11.09 5.29
C THR A 48 16.43 -9.93 6.14
N VAL A 49 15.53 -9.06 6.57
CA VAL A 49 15.85 -7.98 7.51
C VAL A 49 15.83 -8.57 8.92
N PRO A 50 16.96 -8.51 9.66
CA PRO A 50 17.00 -9.00 11.02
C PRO A 50 16.17 -8.09 11.92
N ALA A 51 15.11 -8.64 12.45
CA ALA A 51 14.21 -8.03 13.41
C ALA A 51 13.82 -9.12 14.43
N GLY A 52 12.96 -8.85 15.31
CA GLY A 52 12.50 -9.88 16.20
C GLY A 52 10.97 -10.08 16.12
N PRO A 53 10.43 -10.81 15.13
CA PRO A 53 11.02 -11.78 14.20
C PRO A 53 11.66 -11.19 12.93
N ASP A 54 12.41 -12.01 12.20
CA ASP A 54 13.00 -11.65 10.91
C ASP A 54 11.93 -11.38 9.85
N VAL A 55 12.17 -10.36 8.99
CA VAL A 55 11.21 -9.92 7.96
C VAL A 55 11.79 -10.15 6.57
N PRO A 56 11.19 -11.02 5.73
CA PRO A 56 11.60 -11.19 4.35
C PRO A 56 11.28 -9.94 3.52
N VAL A 57 12.18 -9.57 2.63
CA VAL A 57 12.01 -8.46 1.68
C VAL A 57 12.54 -8.85 0.31
N ARG A 58 11.97 -8.26 -0.75
CA ARG A 58 12.55 -8.33 -2.10
C ARG A 58 12.90 -6.94 -2.57
N ILE A 59 14.14 -6.78 -3.03
CA ILE A 59 14.73 -5.52 -3.44
C ILE A 59 14.80 -5.49 -4.96
N TYR A 60 14.28 -4.43 -5.56
CA TYR A 60 14.30 -4.17 -7.00
C TYR A 60 15.11 -2.92 -7.25
N ARG A 61 16.26 -3.08 -7.87
CA ARG A 61 17.21 -1.99 -8.07
C ARG A 61 17.35 -1.66 -9.56
N PRO A 62 16.85 -0.52 -10.04
CA PRO A 62 17.19 0.00 -11.34
C PRO A 62 18.61 0.56 -11.36
N ALA A 63 19.23 0.66 -12.53
CA ALA A 63 20.47 1.39 -12.69
C ALA A 63 20.27 2.86 -12.28
N ASP A 64 21.29 3.46 -11.66
CA ASP A 64 21.31 4.88 -11.26
C ASP A 64 20.21 5.28 -10.24
N ALA A 65 19.72 4.35 -9.43
CA ALA A 65 18.77 4.67 -8.35
C ALA A 65 19.42 5.53 -7.26
N HIS A 66 18.69 6.56 -6.78
CA HIS A 66 19.20 7.48 -5.77
C HIS A 66 18.37 7.53 -4.48
N GLY A 67 17.15 6.99 -4.50
CA GLY A 67 16.25 6.94 -3.36
C GLY A 67 15.66 5.54 -3.19
N ALA A 68 14.91 5.34 -2.12
CA ALA A 68 14.24 4.08 -1.84
C ALA A 68 12.73 4.27 -1.66
N VAL A 69 11.97 3.26 -2.08
CA VAL A 69 10.53 3.14 -1.83
C VAL A 69 10.30 1.84 -1.07
N ILE A 70 9.81 1.92 0.16
CA ILE A 70 9.30 0.77 0.89
C ILE A 70 7.87 0.55 0.43
N TRP A 71 7.66 -0.53 -0.33
CA TRP A 71 6.39 -0.87 -0.94
C TRP A 71 5.65 -1.92 -0.12
N LEU A 72 4.41 -1.61 0.24
CA LEU A 72 3.58 -2.39 1.13
C LEU A 72 2.37 -2.92 0.37
N HIS A 73 2.23 -4.26 0.37
CA HIS A 73 1.18 -4.93 -0.38
C HIS A 73 -0.21 -4.71 0.22
N GLY A 74 -1.23 -4.87 -0.62
CA GLY A 74 -2.63 -4.94 -0.19
C GLY A 74 -3.03 -6.32 0.32
N GLY A 75 -4.34 -6.58 0.36
CA GLY A 75 -4.88 -7.87 0.78
C GLY A 75 -5.49 -7.89 2.18
N GLY A 76 -5.92 -6.73 2.70
CA GLY A 76 -6.65 -6.63 3.97
C GLY A 76 -5.84 -7.11 5.19
N TRP A 77 -4.50 -7.05 5.12
CA TRP A 77 -3.55 -7.61 6.11
C TRP A 77 -3.64 -9.14 6.27
N VAL A 78 -4.42 -9.83 5.45
CA VAL A 78 -4.75 -11.27 5.56
C VAL A 78 -4.08 -12.09 4.48
N VAL A 79 -3.90 -11.51 3.30
CA VAL A 79 -3.29 -12.13 2.12
C VAL A 79 -2.23 -11.21 1.52
N GLY A 80 -1.39 -11.75 0.64
CA GLY A 80 -0.32 -11.03 -0.02
C GLY A 80 1.05 -11.51 0.42
N GLY A 81 2.11 -11.07 -0.28
CA GLY A 81 3.49 -11.43 -0.04
C GLY A 81 4.38 -11.00 -1.22
N LEU A 82 5.65 -11.40 -1.21
CA LEU A 82 6.63 -10.95 -2.20
C LEU A 82 6.25 -11.30 -3.65
N ASP A 83 5.67 -12.49 -3.87
CA ASP A 83 5.33 -12.97 -5.22
C ASP A 83 4.06 -12.29 -5.77
N THR A 84 3.09 -12.00 -4.92
CA THR A 84 1.88 -11.27 -5.32
C THR A 84 2.19 -9.83 -5.71
N GLU A 85 3.24 -9.24 -5.10
CA GLU A 85 3.64 -7.85 -5.34
C GLU A 85 4.65 -7.67 -6.47
N HIS A 86 5.19 -8.75 -7.03
CA HIS A 86 6.18 -8.66 -8.11
C HIS A 86 5.68 -7.81 -9.29
N HIS A 87 4.41 -7.93 -9.65
CA HIS A 87 3.77 -7.18 -10.72
C HIS A 87 3.58 -5.68 -10.43
N TRP A 88 3.64 -5.28 -9.17
CA TRP A 88 3.56 -3.89 -8.75
C TRP A 88 4.95 -3.27 -8.57
N ALA A 89 5.85 -4.03 -7.97
CA ALA A 89 7.20 -3.58 -7.66
C ALA A 89 8.02 -3.28 -8.91
N VAL A 90 7.94 -4.13 -9.94
CA VAL A 90 8.69 -3.95 -11.20
C VAL A 90 8.33 -2.64 -11.90
N PRO A 91 7.06 -2.34 -12.22
CA PRO A 91 6.72 -1.05 -12.83
C PRO A 91 6.99 0.13 -11.87
N THR A 92 6.79 -0.04 -10.57
CA THR A 92 7.09 1.02 -9.59
C THR A 92 8.57 1.37 -9.60
N ALA A 93 9.49 0.39 -9.60
CA ALA A 93 10.92 0.63 -9.66
C ALA A 93 11.33 1.36 -10.97
N ARG A 94 10.77 0.94 -12.09
CA ARG A 94 11.04 1.58 -13.39
C ARG A 94 10.50 3.00 -13.49
N LEU A 95 9.27 3.22 -13.04
CA LEU A 95 8.60 4.51 -13.16
C LEU A 95 9.11 5.52 -12.13
N SER A 96 9.49 5.09 -10.93
CA SER A 96 10.08 5.96 -9.92
C SER A 96 11.58 6.21 -10.13
N GLY A 97 12.30 5.24 -10.71
CA GLY A 97 13.76 5.24 -10.76
C GLY A 97 14.42 5.02 -9.38
N ALA A 98 13.68 4.52 -8.41
CA ALA A 98 14.14 4.26 -7.06
C ALA A 98 14.37 2.78 -6.80
N VAL A 99 15.17 2.45 -5.78
CA VAL A 99 15.21 1.09 -5.22
C VAL A 99 13.87 0.82 -4.56
N VAL A 100 13.13 -0.19 -5.03
CA VAL A 100 11.87 -0.61 -4.41
C VAL A 100 12.12 -1.82 -3.52
N ILE A 101 11.67 -1.75 -2.28
CA ILE A 101 11.79 -2.82 -1.30
C ILE A 101 10.38 -3.26 -0.91
N THR A 102 9.94 -4.43 -1.40
CA THR A 102 8.68 -5.04 -0.98
C THR A 102 8.86 -5.77 0.34
N VAL A 103 7.87 -5.69 1.20
CA VAL A 103 7.91 -6.23 2.56
C VAL A 103 6.92 -7.37 2.71
N ASP A 104 7.39 -8.54 3.11
CA ASP A 104 6.56 -9.69 3.48
C ASP A 104 6.21 -9.62 4.98
N TYR A 105 5.37 -8.66 5.32
CA TYR A 105 4.97 -8.44 6.70
C TYR A 105 4.03 -9.53 7.19
N ARG A 106 4.05 -9.80 8.50
CA ARG A 106 3.22 -10.81 9.14
C ARG A 106 1.73 -10.52 8.98
N LEU A 107 0.98 -11.57 8.63
CA LEU A 107 -0.43 -11.50 8.29
C LEU A 107 -1.35 -11.84 9.46
N ALA A 108 -2.49 -11.19 9.49
CA ALA A 108 -3.63 -11.54 10.33
C ALA A 108 -4.39 -12.77 9.74
N PRO A 109 -5.15 -13.51 10.52
CA PRO A 109 -5.41 -13.33 11.96
C PRO A 109 -4.32 -13.89 12.87
N GLU A 110 -3.31 -14.62 12.34
CA GLU A 110 -2.25 -15.24 13.14
C GLU A 110 -1.41 -14.18 13.85
N HIS A 111 -1.16 -13.07 13.16
CA HIS A 111 -0.39 -11.93 13.65
C HIS A 111 -1.21 -10.64 13.49
N ARG A 112 -2.02 -10.35 14.50
CA ARG A 112 -2.87 -9.15 14.53
C ARG A 112 -2.05 -7.88 14.70
N PHE A 113 -2.70 -6.73 14.53
CA PHE A 113 -2.11 -5.45 14.90
C PHE A 113 -1.47 -5.51 16.30
N PRO A 114 -0.24 -4.99 16.51
CA PRO A 114 0.54 -4.16 15.55
C PRO A 114 1.57 -4.93 14.69
N ALA A 115 1.53 -6.26 14.62
CA ALA A 115 2.61 -7.09 14.05
C ALA A 115 3.06 -6.63 12.63
N ALA A 116 2.12 -6.39 11.71
CA ALA A 116 2.45 -5.93 10.36
C ALA A 116 3.15 -4.55 10.38
N LEU A 117 2.68 -3.62 11.21
CA LEU A 117 3.30 -2.31 11.35
C LEU A 117 4.69 -2.39 12.00
N ASP A 118 4.88 -3.28 12.96
CA ASP A 118 6.19 -3.49 13.59
C ASP A 118 7.21 -4.01 12.57
N ASP A 119 6.81 -4.92 11.68
CA ASP A 119 7.65 -5.45 10.61
C ASP A 119 8.01 -4.35 9.61
N VAL A 120 7.02 -3.57 9.17
CA VAL A 120 7.24 -2.42 8.27
C VAL A 120 8.19 -1.39 8.89
N TYR A 121 8.01 -1.07 10.16
CA TYR A 121 8.85 -0.11 10.85
C TYR A 121 10.28 -0.62 11.06
N ALA A 122 10.45 -1.91 11.30
CA ALA A 122 11.77 -2.54 11.35
C ALA A 122 12.48 -2.48 10.00
N VAL A 123 11.76 -2.73 8.89
CA VAL A 123 12.31 -2.58 7.53
C VAL A 123 12.67 -1.12 7.24
N LEU A 124 11.83 -0.16 7.61
CA LEU A 124 12.13 1.27 7.46
C LEU A 124 13.43 1.65 8.19
N THR A 125 13.58 1.20 9.42
CA THR A 125 14.78 1.44 10.23
C THR A 125 16.01 0.82 9.58
N TRP A 126 15.89 -0.44 9.15
CA TRP A 126 16.96 -1.16 8.47
C TRP A 126 17.40 -0.48 7.16
N VAL A 127 16.44 -0.06 6.32
CA VAL A 127 16.74 0.65 5.07
C VAL A 127 17.49 1.95 5.33
N HIS A 128 17.09 2.70 6.35
CA HIS A 128 17.77 3.94 6.73
C HIS A 128 19.21 3.68 7.21
N GLU A 129 19.42 2.67 8.06
CA GLU A 129 20.73 2.32 8.59
C GLU A 129 21.67 1.73 7.53
N HIS A 130 21.13 1.02 6.53
CA HIS A 130 21.88 0.39 5.45
C HIS A 130 21.81 1.16 4.12
N ALA A 131 21.40 2.42 4.14
CA ALA A 131 21.21 3.23 2.94
C ALA A 131 22.46 3.29 2.04
N ALA A 132 23.66 3.39 2.63
CA ALA A 132 24.91 3.37 1.89
C ALA A 132 25.16 2.03 1.19
N GLU A 133 24.85 0.90 1.82
CA GLU A 133 24.96 -0.44 1.22
C GLU A 133 23.96 -0.62 0.09
N LEU A 134 22.74 -0.10 0.27
CA LEU A 134 21.69 -0.10 -0.73
C LEU A 134 21.96 0.86 -1.90
N GLY A 135 22.94 1.76 -1.77
CA GLY A 135 23.25 2.77 -2.77
C GLY A 135 22.21 3.89 -2.85
N VAL A 136 21.52 4.19 -1.73
CA VAL A 136 20.47 5.21 -1.67
C VAL A 136 20.80 6.30 -0.65
N ASP A 137 20.20 7.46 -0.81
CA ASP A 137 20.30 8.56 0.15
C ASP A 137 19.30 8.31 1.30
N PRO A 138 19.73 8.23 2.57
CA PRO A 138 18.85 8.03 3.71
C PRO A 138 17.83 9.17 3.92
N ALA A 139 18.02 10.33 3.32
CA ALA A 139 17.05 11.42 3.30
C ALA A 139 15.97 11.25 2.21
N ARG A 140 16.12 10.28 1.32
CA ARG A 140 15.24 10.01 0.17
C ARG A 140 14.58 8.64 0.29
N ILE A 141 13.91 8.39 1.41
CA ILE A 141 13.14 7.18 1.66
C ILE A 141 11.66 7.53 1.65
N ALA A 142 10.91 6.92 0.75
CA ALA A 142 9.46 7.01 0.69
C ALA A 142 8.81 5.72 1.20
N VAL A 143 7.62 5.83 1.76
CA VAL A 143 6.73 4.69 2.04
C VAL A 143 5.56 4.72 1.07
N ALA A 144 5.19 3.58 0.52
CA ALA A 144 4.14 3.48 -0.48
C ALA A 144 3.37 2.17 -0.32
N GLY A 145 2.08 2.20 -0.61
CA GLY A 145 1.30 0.97 -0.59
C GLY A 145 -0.13 1.17 -1.07
N HIS A 146 -0.81 0.06 -1.31
CA HIS A 146 -2.20 0.07 -1.70
C HIS A 146 -3.08 -0.70 -0.71
N SER A 147 -4.34 -0.28 -0.54
CA SER A 147 -5.30 -0.93 0.35
C SER A 147 -4.78 -1.02 1.80
N ALA A 148 -4.65 -2.22 2.36
CA ALA A 148 -4.02 -2.46 3.65
C ALA A 148 -2.57 -1.92 3.71
N GLY A 149 -1.81 -2.04 2.61
CA GLY A 149 -0.46 -1.47 2.52
C GLY A 149 -0.45 0.06 2.51
N GLY A 150 -1.47 0.69 1.94
CA GLY A 150 -1.65 2.15 2.02
C GLY A 150 -1.93 2.62 3.46
N ASN A 151 -2.70 1.84 4.23
CA ASN A 151 -2.86 2.06 5.67
C ASN A 151 -1.51 1.96 6.40
N LEU A 152 -0.75 0.88 6.15
CA LEU A 152 0.56 0.68 6.79
C LEU A 152 1.56 1.78 6.41
N ALA A 153 1.50 2.33 5.18
CA ALA A 153 2.32 3.47 4.78
C ALA A 153 1.99 4.73 5.58
N ALA A 154 0.70 5.06 5.72
CA ALA A 154 0.25 6.18 6.55
C ALA A 154 0.59 5.96 8.03
N ALA A 155 0.38 4.74 8.56
CA ALA A 155 0.70 4.39 9.94
C ALA A 155 2.21 4.44 10.24
N ALA A 156 3.05 3.99 9.31
CA ALA A 156 4.51 4.08 9.43
C ALA A 156 4.98 5.53 9.43
N ALA A 157 4.37 6.39 8.60
CA ALA A 157 4.68 7.83 8.59
C ALA A 157 4.29 8.52 9.92
N LEU A 158 3.11 8.19 10.47
CA LEU A 158 2.69 8.67 11.79
C LEU A 158 3.67 8.23 12.87
N ARG A 159 3.99 6.94 12.93
CA ARG A 159 4.88 6.38 13.93
C ARG A 159 6.30 6.95 13.84
N ALA A 160 6.84 7.09 12.62
CA ALA A 160 8.17 7.66 12.41
C ALA A 160 8.25 9.10 12.90
N ARG A 161 7.22 9.92 12.66
CA ARG A 161 7.11 11.27 13.19
C ARG A 161 7.06 11.27 14.72
N ASP A 162 6.18 10.49 15.32
CA ASP A 162 5.88 10.51 16.74
C ASP A 162 7.04 9.97 17.59
N GLU A 163 7.72 8.94 17.09
CA GLU A 163 8.90 8.35 17.75
C GLU A 163 10.21 9.07 17.39
N GLN A 164 10.18 10.13 16.54
CA GLN A 164 11.40 10.77 16.00
C GLN A 164 12.36 9.76 15.38
N GLY A 165 11.78 8.80 14.66
CA GLY A 165 12.47 7.70 14.00
C GLY A 165 13.07 8.07 12.63
N PRO A 166 13.32 7.10 11.75
CA PRO A 166 13.89 7.35 10.43
C PRO A 166 13.05 8.33 9.62
N PRO A 167 13.65 9.35 8.99
CA PRO A 167 12.91 10.32 8.21
C PRO A 167 12.29 9.68 6.96
N ILE A 168 11.04 10.03 6.68
CA ILE A 168 10.33 9.67 5.46
C ILE A 168 10.13 10.96 4.66
N CYS A 169 10.59 11.00 3.41
CA CYS A 169 10.49 12.20 2.57
C CYS A 169 9.16 12.29 1.81
N PHE A 170 8.48 11.16 1.58
CA PHE A 170 7.23 11.11 0.82
C PHE A 170 6.39 9.88 1.18
N GLN A 171 5.06 9.99 1.09
CA GLN A 171 4.15 8.88 1.30
C GLN A 171 3.18 8.73 0.12
N VAL A 172 2.95 7.48 -0.31
CA VAL A 172 1.94 7.12 -1.32
C VAL A 172 0.87 6.26 -0.66
N ILE A 173 -0.34 6.75 -0.65
CA ILE A 173 -1.52 6.13 -0.04
C ILE A 173 -2.51 5.87 -1.17
N ASN A 174 -2.61 4.63 -1.62
CA ASN A 174 -3.49 4.26 -2.73
C ASN A 174 -4.63 3.37 -2.25
N GLU A 175 -5.87 3.83 -2.42
CA GLU A 175 -7.11 3.08 -2.07
C GLU A 175 -7.09 2.50 -0.64
N ALA A 176 -6.61 3.27 0.34
CA ALA A 176 -6.26 2.76 1.66
C ALA A 176 -7.46 2.56 2.60
N ILE A 177 -7.36 1.59 3.52
CA ILE A 177 -8.31 1.44 4.63
C ILE A 177 -7.82 2.29 5.80
N LEU A 178 -8.24 3.55 5.88
CA LEU A 178 -7.73 4.50 6.87
C LEU A 178 -8.60 4.60 8.13
N ASP A 179 -9.87 4.18 8.06
CA ASP A 179 -10.85 4.34 9.13
C ASP A 179 -11.59 3.04 9.46
N ASP A 180 -11.33 2.49 10.65
CA ASP A 180 -11.98 1.26 11.13
C ASP A 180 -13.49 1.43 11.44
N ARG A 181 -13.96 2.67 11.63
CA ARG A 181 -15.35 2.97 12.01
C ARG A 181 -16.37 2.72 10.90
N GLN A 182 -15.93 2.69 9.64
CA GLN A 182 -16.76 2.48 8.45
C GLN A 182 -17.98 3.41 8.39
N GLN A 183 -17.80 4.69 8.69
CA GLN A 183 -18.88 5.66 8.84
C GLN A 183 -19.05 6.63 7.66
N THR A 184 -18.10 6.67 6.73
CA THR A 184 -18.19 7.51 5.53
C THR A 184 -19.37 7.06 4.64
N TRP A 185 -19.79 7.91 3.73
CA TRP A 185 -20.88 7.57 2.82
C TRP A 185 -20.49 6.37 1.94
N SER A 186 -19.29 6.36 1.36
CA SER A 186 -18.81 5.25 0.52
C SER A 186 -18.72 3.94 1.31
N ALA A 187 -18.18 3.96 2.53
CA ALA A 187 -18.08 2.77 3.38
C ALA A 187 -19.45 2.16 3.75
N ARG A 188 -20.50 2.99 3.83
CA ARG A 188 -21.86 2.52 4.14
C ARG A 188 -22.63 2.03 2.92
N ASN A 189 -22.42 2.64 1.76
CA ASN A 189 -23.27 2.46 0.59
C ASN A 189 -22.67 1.53 -0.46
N PHE A 190 -21.36 1.35 -0.53
CA PHE A 190 -20.73 0.40 -1.44
C PHE A 190 -20.73 -1.01 -0.83
N THR A 191 -21.83 -1.73 -1.03
CA THR A 191 -22.07 -3.06 -0.45
C THR A 191 -21.84 -4.21 -1.42
N ASP A 192 -21.75 -3.91 -2.73
CA ASP A 192 -21.64 -4.87 -3.83
C ASP A 192 -20.61 -4.49 -4.90
N THR A 193 -19.72 -3.54 -4.58
CA THR A 193 -18.61 -3.16 -5.45
C THR A 193 -17.66 -4.33 -5.69
N PRO A 194 -17.06 -4.41 -6.91
CA PRO A 194 -16.13 -5.49 -7.23
C PRO A 194 -14.93 -5.51 -6.30
N TRP A 195 -14.42 -6.69 -5.98
CA TRP A 195 -13.21 -6.98 -5.21
C TRP A 195 -13.26 -6.53 -3.76
N ASN A 196 -13.61 -5.29 -3.47
CA ASN A 196 -13.75 -4.75 -2.12
C ASN A 196 -15.15 -4.14 -1.93
N ASN A 197 -15.79 -4.51 -0.85
CA ASN A 197 -17.07 -3.98 -0.44
C ASN A 197 -17.14 -3.93 1.09
N ARG A 198 -18.24 -3.40 1.61
CA ARG A 198 -18.41 -3.25 3.06
C ARG A 198 -18.18 -4.54 3.86
N ALA A 199 -18.65 -5.69 3.36
CA ALA A 199 -18.51 -6.96 4.08
C ALA A 199 -17.06 -7.46 4.10
N VAL A 200 -16.37 -7.44 2.95
CA VAL A 200 -14.95 -7.80 2.83
C VAL A 200 -14.09 -6.91 3.73
N ARG A 201 -14.36 -5.62 3.73
CA ARG A 201 -13.67 -4.65 4.58
C ARG A 201 -13.89 -4.93 6.08
N ALA A 202 -15.13 -5.25 6.47
CA ALA A 202 -15.45 -5.59 7.86
C ALA A 202 -14.73 -6.86 8.31
N ALA A 203 -14.65 -7.89 7.46
CA ALA A 203 -13.89 -9.11 7.72
C ALA A 203 -12.40 -8.83 7.89
N ALA A 204 -11.80 -8.04 6.97
CA ALA A 204 -10.40 -7.63 7.04
C ALA A 204 -10.06 -6.94 8.37
N LEU A 205 -10.84 -5.93 8.75
CA LEU A 205 -10.68 -5.23 10.02
C LEU A 205 -10.86 -6.16 11.23
N GLY A 206 -11.81 -7.10 11.15
CA GLY A 206 -12.05 -8.10 12.20
C GLY A 206 -10.83 -9.02 12.39
N HIS A 207 -10.19 -9.47 11.32
CA HIS A 207 -8.96 -10.25 11.38
C HIS A 207 -7.78 -9.42 11.90
N TYR A 208 -7.62 -8.20 11.40
CA TYR A 208 -6.50 -7.30 11.74
C TYR A 208 -6.51 -6.87 13.20
N LEU A 209 -7.66 -6.40 13.69
CA LEU A 209 -7.81 -5.86 15.04
C LEU A 209 -8.20 -6.94 16.07
N GLY A 210 -8.97 -7.95 15.67
CA GLY A 210 -9.62 -8.85 16.61
C GLY A 210 -10.56 -8.08 17.53
N SER A 211 -10.37 -8.20 18.83
CA SER A 211 -11.16 -7.48 19.85
C SER A 211 -10.45 -6.23 20.39
N GLN A 212 -9.29 -5.86 19.83
CA GLN A 212 -8.54 -4.70 20.28
C GLN A 212 -9.19 -3.41 19.76
N PRO A 213 -9.22 -2.33 20.57
CA PRO A 213 -9.61 -1.02 20.07
C PRO A 213 -8.57 -0.52 19.06
N ALA A 214 -9.04 0.11 17.99
CA ALA A 214 -8.15 0.73 17.02
C ALA A 214 -7.49 1.99 17.61
N THR A 215 -6.18 2.09 17.44
CA THR A 215 -5.41 3.30 17.68
C THR A 215 -5.21 4.06 16.37
N GLU A 216 -4.59 5.25 16.41
CA GLU A 216 -4.18 6.00 15.23
C GLU A 216 -3.17 5.24 14.35
N TYR A 217 -2.42 4.31 14.91
CA TYR A 217 -1.49 3.47 14.16
C TYR A 217 -2.17 2.26 13.48
N ALA A 218 -3.34 1.88 13.96
CA ALA A 218 -4.16 0.85 13.30
C ALA A 218 -5.08 1.48 12.24
N ALA A 219 -5.57 2.67 12.52
CA ALA A 219 -6.50 3.42 11.69
C ALA A 219 -6.06 4.91 11.63
N PRO A 220 -5.22 5.30 10.67
CA PRO A 220 -4.63 6.65 10.57
C PRO A 220 -5.63 7.80 10.59
N ALA A 221 -6.87 7.57 10.15
CA ALA A 221 -7.93 8.56 10.25
C ALA A 221 -8.34 8.92 11.70
N ARG A 222 -7.88 8.16 12.70
CA ARG A 222 -8.08 8.48 14.13
C ARG A 222 -7.06 9.48 14.68
N ALA A 223 -5.92 9.66 14.03
CA ALA A 223 -4.93 10.63 14.47
C ALA A 223 -5.55 12.03 14.55
N GLU A 224 -5.40 12.71 15.66
CA GLU A 224 -5.94 14.07 15.86
C GLU A 224 -5.05 15.11 15.18
N ASP A 225 -3.74 14.93 15.22
CA ASP A 225 -2.75 15.80 14.61
C ASP A 225 -2.03 15.11 13.46
N LEU A 226 -2.08 15.69 12.26
CA LEU A 226 -1.38 15.26 11.06
C LEU A 226 -0.23 16.22 10.67
N SER A 227 0.10 17.19 11.50
CA SER A 227 1.19 18.11 11.23
C SER A 227 2.55 17.40 11.22
N GLY A 228 3.48 17.91 10.43
CA GLY A 228 4.83 17.35 10.33
C GLY A 228 4.95 16.00 9.61
N LEU A 229 3.86 15.46 9.07
CA LEU A 229 3.91 14.29 8.20
C LEU A 229 4.56 14.63 6.85
N PRO A 230 5.16 13.65 6.16
CA PRO A 230 5.75 13.88 4.85
C PRO A 230 4.68 14.24 3.79
N PRO A 231 5.05 14.99 2.74
CA PRO A 231 4.19 15.21 1.59
C PRO A 231 3.59 13.90 1.07
N ALA A 232 2.35 13.95 0.57
CA ALA A 232 1.59 12.77 0.22
C ALA A 232 1.08 12.80 -1.22
N TYR A 233 1.09 11.63 -1.86
CA TYR A 233 0.24 11.30 -3.00
C TYR A 233 -0.87 10.37 -2.50
N ILE A 234 -2.13 10.77 -2.72
CA ILE A 234 -3.29 9.96 -2.34
C ILE A 234 -4.12 9.70 -3.59
N ALA A 235 -4.43 8.43 -3.83
CA ALA A 235 -5.30 8.04 -4.94
C ALA A 235 -6.44 7.15 -4.45
N CYS A 236 -7.65 7.40 -4.95
CA CYS A 236 -8.83 6.63 -4.64
C CYS A 236 -9.65 6.29 -5.89
N ALA A 237 -10.31 5.13 -5.86
CA ALA A 237 -11.19 4.69 -6.93
C ALA A 237 -12.62 5.21 -6.72
N GLU A 238 -13.37 5.44 -7.82
CA GLU A 238 -14.74 5.96 -7.74
C GLU A 238 -15.70 5.01 -7.00
N PHE A 239 -15.61 3.71 -7.34
CA PHE A 239 -16.48 2.67 -6.79
C PHE A 239 -15.74 1.87 -5.70
N ASP A 240 -15.29 2.57 -4.65
CA ASP A 240 -14.54 1.97 -3.55
C ASP A 240 -15.11 2.40 -2.19
N PRO A 241 -15.41 1.48 -1.28
CA PRO A 241 -15.81 1.84 0.08
C PRO A 241 -14.77 2.69 0.82
N ASN A 242 -13.50 2.66 0.43
CA ASN A 242 -12.42 3.44 1.04
C ASN A 242 -12.36 4.90 0.51
N ARG A 243 -13.03 5.20 -0.62
CA ARG A 243 -12.92 6.47 -1.33
C ARG A 243 -13.03 7.72 -0.45
N ASP A 244 -14.10 7.79 0.33
CA ASP A 244 -14.38 9.02 1.08
C ASP A 244 -13.40 9.22 2.24
N GLU A 245 -12.88 8.15 2.85
CA GLU A 245 -11.88 8.27 3.91
C GLU A 245 -10.50 8.67 3.38
N ASP A 246 -10.13 8.24 2.17
CA ASP A 246 -8.91 8.71 1.48
C ASP A 246 -9.01 10.22 1.19
N ILE A 247 -10.16 10.69 0.70
CA ILE A 247 -10.42 12.10 0.43
C ILE A 247 -10.41 12.92 1.73
N ASP A 248 -11.09 12.44 2.77
CA ASP A 248 -11.14 13.10 4.07
C ASP A 248 -9.74 13.19 4.72
N TYR A 249 -8.94 12.14 4.60
CA TYR A 249 -7.57 12.12 5.11
C TYR A 249 -6.69 13.11 4.35
N ALA A 250 -6.81 13.17 3.02
CA ALA A 250 -6.12 14.15 2.18
C ALA A 250 -6.46 15.60 2.60
N LEU A 251 -7.75 15.89 2.82
CA LEU A 251 -8.20 17.20 3.27
C LEU A 251 -7.61 17.56 4.65
N ARG A 252 -7.57 16.62 5.57
CA ARG A 252 -7.00 16.83 6.91
C ARG A 252 -5.49 17.03 6.87
N LEU A 253 -4.76 16.34 6.00
CA LEU A 253 -3.33 16.59 5.76
C LEU A 253 -3.09 18.01 5.27
N LEU A 254 -3.87 18.49 4.28
CA LEU A 254 -3.81 19.87 3.79
C LEU A 254 -4.09 20.90 4.90
N GLN A 255 -5.08 20.64 5.74
CA GLN A 255 -5.43 21.50 6.89
C GLN A 255 -4.31 21.52 7.94
N ALA A 256 -3.55 20.45 8.06
CA ALA A 256 -2.36 20.36 8.94
C ALA A 256 -1.09 20.95 8.31
N GLY A 257 -1.17 21.55 7.11
CA GLY A 257 -0.03 22.16 6.42
C GLY A 257 0.85 21.18 5.64
N VAL A 258 0.41 19.92 5.46
CA VAL A 258 1.11 18.92 4.66
C VAL A 258 0.71 19.07 3.19
N SER A 259 1.69 19.05 2.28
CA SER A 259 1.44 19.08 0.83
C SER A 259 0.84 17.76 0.35
N VAL A 260 -0.26 17.81 -0.40
CA VAL A 260 -0.96 16.63 -0.90
C VAL A 260 -1.27 16.77 -2.38
N GLU A 261 -0.98 15.71 -3.13
CA GLU A 261 -1.51 15.48 -4.47
C GLU A 261 -2.60 14.41 -4.38
N LEU A 262 -3.85 14.80 -4.65
CA LEU A 262 -5.02 13.92 -4.54
C LEU A 262 -5.58 13.60 -5.93
N HIS A 263 -5.74 12.31 -6.24
CA HIS A 263 -6.38 11.82 -7.45
C HIS A 263 -7.58 10.93 -7.12
N GLN A 264 -8.77 11.35 -7.51
CA GLN A 264 -9.95 10.48 -7.59
C GLN A 264 -10.10 10.02 -9.04
N TRP A 265 -10.04 8.72 -9.27
CA TRP A 265 -10.05 8.13 -10.60
C TRP A 265 -11.46 7.71 -11.02
N PRO A 266 -12.07 8.39 -12.01
CA PRO A 266 -13.43 8.05 -12.44
C PRO A 266 -13.48 6.70 -13.15
N GLY A 267 -14.58 5.99 -12.97
CA GLY A 267 -14.83 4.69 -13.61
C GLY A 267 -14.13 3.50 -12.96
N THR A 268 -13.26 3.71 -11.97
CA THR A 268 -12.44 2.69 -11.32
C THR A 268 -13.10 2.08 -10.09
N PHE A 269 -12.68 0.87 -9.71
CA PHE A 269 -13.07 0.20 -8.47
C PHE A 269 -11.81 -0.26 -7.72
N HIS A 270 -11.95 -0.63 -6.46
CA HIS A 270 -10.83 -1.05 -5.62
C HIS A 270 -9.97 -2.12 -6.27
N GLY A 271 -8.67 -1.87 -6.39
CA GLY A 271 -7.73 -2.81 -7.01
C GLY A 271 -7.81 -2.89 -8.54
N SER A 272 -8.68 -2.11 -9.21
CA SER A 272 -8.78 -2.12 -10.69
C SER A 272 -7.47 -1.76 -11.38
N LEU A 273 -6.57 -1.07 -10.70
CA LEU A 273 -5.21 -0.78 -11.16
C LEU A 273 -4.41 -2.05 -11.55
N ALA A 274 -4.77 -3.22 -10.98
CA ALA A 274 -4.18 -4.53 -11.36
C ALA A 274 -4.52 -4.95 -12.79
N ILE A 275 -5.54 -4.37 -13.42
CA ILE A 275 -5.92 -4.60 -14.81
C ILE A 275 -5.09 -3.68 -15.70
N GLN A 276 -3.81 -3.98 -15.84
CA GLN A 276 -2.83 -3.13 -16.53
C GLN A 276 -3.05 -2.99 -18.04
N SER A 277 -3.95 -3.78 -18.64
CA SER A 277 -4.38 -3.60 -20.03
C SER A 277 -5.29 -2.40 -20.23
N ALA A 278 -5.97 -1.91 -19.18
CA ALA A 278 -6.85 -0.76 -19.26
C ALA A 278 -6.05 0.56 -19.28
N GLU A 279 -6.46 1.49 -20.14
CA GLU A 279 -5.80 2.80 -20.27
C GLU A 279 -5.79 3.58 -18.95
N VAL A 280 -6.91 3.57 -18.24
CA VAL A 280 -7.02 4.25 -16.94
C VAL A 280 -6.02 3.70 -15.92
N SER A 281 -5.77 2.39 -15.91
CA SER A 281 -4.79 1.75 -15.01
C SER A 281 -3.36 2.14 -15.37
N GLN A 282 -3.05 2.21 -16.67
CA GLN A 282 -1.72 2.66 -17.13
C GLN A 282 -1.46 4.12 -16.73
N ARG A 283 -2.47 4.99 -16.85
CA ARG A 283 -2.39 6.38 -16.40
C ARG A 283 -2.17 6.48 -14.89
N GLN A 284 -2.88 5.69 -14.10
CA GLN A 284 -2.70 5.65 -12.63
C GLN A 284 -1.27 5.27 -12.25
N LEU A 285 -0.72 4.21 -12.86
CA LEU A 285 0.66 3.78 -12.63
C LEU A 285 1.67 4.87 -13.02
N ALA A 286 1.47 5.52 -14.17
CA ALA A 286 2.35 6.58 -14.65
C ALA A 286 2.36 7.79 -13.69
N GLU A 287 1.20 8.21 -13.21
CA GLU A 287 1.07 9.34 -12.28
C GLU A 287 1.68 9.01 -10.90
N MET A 288 1.41 7.81 -10.37
CA MET A 288 2.02 7.35 -9.12
C MET A 288 3.55 7.30 -9.22
N GLY A 289 4.09 6.77 -10.34
CA GLY A 289 5.52 6.76 -10.58
C GLY A 289 6.11 8.15 -10.72
N ALA A 290 5.39 9.09 -11.36
CA ALA A 290 5.81 10.48 -11.46
C ALA A 290 5.78 11.19 -10.10
N ALA A 291 4.77 10.91 -9.26
CA ALA A 291 4.68 11.43 -7.91
C ALA A 291 5.85 10.94 -7.03
N LEU A 292 6.17 9.65 -7.09
CA LEU A 292 7.34 9.08 -6.40
C LEU A 292 8.65 9.75 -6.84
N ARG A 293 8.87 9.94 -8.14
CA ARG A 293 10.07 10.68 -8.63
C ARG A 293 10.17 12.09 -8.06
N ARG A 294 9.04 12.82 -8.01
CA ARG A 294 9.01 14.18 -7.42
C ARG A 294 9.27 14.15 -5.92
N GLY A 295 8.69 13.19 -5.22
CA GLY A 295 8.83 13.06 -3.78
C GLY A 295 10.22 12.61 -3.33
N LEU A 296 10.99 11.93 -4.21
CA LEU A 296 12.35 11.48 -3.98
C LEU A 296 13.42 12.45 -4.54
N ALA A 297 13.05 13.51 -5.24
CA ALA A 297 13.98 14.51 -5.76
C ALA A 297 14.47 15.46 -4.64
#